data_4c1c5ffae1aaa51d0abc2f6c502b0156
#
_entry.id   4c1c5ffae1aaa51d0abc2f6c502b0156
#
_cell.length_a   1.000
_cell.length_b   1.000
_cell.length_c   1.000
_cell.angle_alpha   90.00
_cell.angle_beta   90.00
_cell.angle_gamma   90.00
#
_symmetry.space_group_name_H-M   'P 1'
#
loop_
_entity.id
_entity.type
_entity.pdbx_description
1 polymer ?
#
loop_
_entity_poly.entity_id
_entity_poly.type
_entity_poly.pdbx_seq_one_letter_code
_entity_poly.pdbx_strand_id
1 'polypeptide(L)'
;MNEVVLDIPTDSEEHGKHEEHEEYSDVCRINMQEIVLNISELPNGKQAPENYADIVQRLRDTFQRGKSKPMEWRIKQLKQVLRMITETSSDIVAALATDLRRCKFETCMAEIDYVIGEIKYTLMHIKEWSATDKPSKGLANIFDSVEIRKEPYGVVLVMGAWNYPLQLSLLPMIGAIAAGNCVILKPSEVAATTAKYLYETIPKYLDTECCHVVLGGVQETTELLNQRFDYIFYTGSSMVGKIVRNAANKYLTPVTLELGGKSPVYIDNTVDMRMATKRILWGKCLNVGQTCIAPDYILCTIEVQNKFVEEAKKILKEWYGENAQESPDLARIITEKHYQRLVSYLNGNGKIAVGGDTNPAERYISPTILVNVKPTDPIMQDEIFGPILPIINVANAYEAIEFINKRERPLVLYILTMSKRVQDLIINQTSSGAVCINDTVLQYVVETLPFGGVGNSGMGAYHGKYTYDTFTHKKGCLIRNYNKIAEMLAKNRFPPYSDKKLMLLRHLLEKRSGIPGIKYLPYILMFGLGVLATIGLKTVLKDINMDDQ
;
A
#
# COMPACT_ATOMS: atom_id res chain seq x y z
N MET A 1 -12.68 37.55 -26.09
CA MET A 1 -14.06 37.54 -26.57
C MET A 1 -14.15 36.52 -27.67
N ASN A 2 -14.73 35.40 -27.35
CA ASN A 2 -15.56 34.52 -28.18
C ASN A 2 -15.81 33.26 -27.36
N GLU A 3 -17.01 33.23 -26.78
CA GLU A 3 -17.62 32.07 -26.16
C GLU A 3 -17.89 31.03 -27.24
N VAL A 4 -17.51 29.79 -27.01
CA VAL A 4 -18.00 28.64 -27.77
C VAL A 4 -19.04 27.95 -26.91
N VAL A 5 -20.29 28.18 -27.22
CA VAL A 5 -21.46 27.45 -26.74
C VAL A 5 -21.52 26.13 -27.49
N LEU A 6 -21.50 25.01 -26.80
CA LEU A 6 -21.83 23.71 -27.37
C LEU A 6 -23.27 23.36 -27.00
N ASP A 7 -24.15 23.39 -28.01
CA ASP A 7 -25.53 22.91 -27.97
C ASP A 7 -25.57 21.40 -27.72
N ILE A 8 -26.33 21.00 -26.72
CA ILE A 8 -26.74 19.60 -26.49
C ILE A 8 -28.23 19.50 -26.83
N PRO A 9 -28.65 18.58 -27.69
CA PRO A 9 -30.06 18.41 -28.02
C PRO A 9 -30.85 17.84 -26.86
N THR A 10 -31.96 18.48 -26.55
CA THR A 10 -33.01 17.95 -25.68
C THR A 10 -33.89 17.00 -26.50
N ASP A 11 -33.98 15.74 -26.06
CA ASP A 11 -35.14 14.90 -26.37
C ASP A 11 -35.65 14.25 -25.09
N SER A 12 -36.95 14.41 -24.96
CA SER A 12 -37.81 14.05 -23.85
C SER A 12 -38.06 12.55 -23.78
N GLU A 13 -37.87 11.94 -22.58
CA GLU A 13 -38.75 10.90 -22.05
C GLU A 13 -38.59 10.85 -20.53
N GLU A 14 -39.51 11.54 -19.84
CA GLU A 14 -39.77 11.39 -18.42
C GLU A 14 -40.56 10.09 -18.22
N HIS A 15 -40.05 9.21 -17.34
CA HIS A 15 -40.75 8.59 -16.21
C HIS A 15 -39.88 7.45 -15.63
N GLY A 16 -39.51 7.56 -14.38
CA GLY A 16 -39.08 6.40 -13.56
C GLY A 16 -37.68 6.39 -12.99
N LYS A 17 -37.08 7.52 -12.56
CA LYS A 17 -35.78 7.55 -11.88
C LYS A 17 -35.67 8.50 -10.68
N HIS A 18 -36.75 8.81 -10.00
CA HIS A 18 -36.70 9.75 -8.87
C HIS A 18 -36.67 9.09 -7.47
N GLU A 19 -36.81 7.79 -7.33
CA GLU A 19 -36.83 7.15 -5.98
C GLU A 19 -35.45 6.60 -5.55
N GLU A 20 -34.51 6.31 -6.46
CA GLU A 20 -33.20 5.77 -6.06
C GLU A 20 -32.18 6.83 -5.61
N HIS A 21 -32.38 8.11 -5.89
CA HIS A 21 -31.45 9.18 -5.52
C HIS A 21 -31.69 9.80 -4.13
N GLU A 22 -32.90 9.68 -3.59
CA GLU A 22 -33.21 10.19 -2.24
C GLU A 22 -32.79 9.21 -1.11
N GLU A 23 -32.86 7.91 -1.32
CA GLU A 23 -32.42 6.91 -0.33
C GLU A 23 -30.89 6.94 -0.09
N TYR A 24 -30.07 7.33 -1.09
CA TYR A 24 -28.63 7.46 -0.92
C TYR A 24 -28.20 8.72 -0.14
N SER A 25 -29.01 9.77 -0.14
CA SER A 25 -28.73 11.02 0.58
C SER A 25 -29.01 10.92 2.07
N ASP A 26 -29.99 10.12 2.49
CA ASP A 26 -30.39 9.99 3.88
C ASP A 26 -29.53 8.99 4.66
N VAL A 27 -29.01 7.95 4.02
CA VAL A 27 -28.03 7.03 4.63
C VAL A 27 -26.70 7.77 4.95
N CYS A 28 -26.31 8.75 4.14
CA CYS A 28 -25.14 9.60 4.43
C CYS A 28 -25.38 10.59 5.58
N ARG A 29 -26.61 11.04 5.82
CA ARG A 29 -26.90 12.05 6.88
C ARG A 29 -26.99 11.42 8.28
N ILE A 30 -27.46 10.19 8.41
CA ILE A 30 -27.64 9.52 9.71
C ILE A 30 -26.30 9.11 10.34
N ASN A 31 -25.27 8.83 9.55
CA ASN A 31 -23.96 8.37 10.06
C ASN A 31 -23.00 9.50 10.52
N MET A 32 -23.25 10.75 10.20
CA MET A 32 -22.36 11.87 10.59
C MET A 32 -22.63 12.38 12.02
N GLN A 33 -23.82 12.22 12.55
CA GLN A 33 -24.15 12.67 13.92
C GLN A 33 -23.85 11.64 15.02
N GLU A 34 -23.81 10.35 14.71
CA GLU A 34 -23.49 9.29 15.69
C GLU A 34 -21.99 9.11 15.97
N ILE A 35 -21.10 9.67 15.16
CA ILE A 35 -19.63 9.60 15.37
C ILE A 35 -19.14 10.55 16.45
N VAL A 36 -19.96 11.48 16.91
CA VAL A 36 -19.57 12.59 17.83
C VAL A 36 -19.49 12.19 19.31
N LEU A 37 -19.87 10.98 19.70
CA LEU A 37 -20.10 10.64 21.11
C LEU A 37 -19.00 9.77 21.76
N ASN A 38 -17.71 10.12 21.70
CA ASN A 38 -16.74 9.63 22.71
C ASN A 38 -15.32 10.24 22.60
N ILE A 39 -15.22 11.53 22.28
CA ILE A 39 -13.92 12.24 22.25
C ILE A 39 -13.62 13.02 23.55
N SER A 40 -14.40 12.84 24.60
CA SER A 40 -14.26 13.64 25.84
C SER A 40 -13.10 13.22 26.77
N GLU A 41 -12.27 12.23 26.40
CA GLU A 41 -11.16 11.75 27.26
C GLU A 41 -9.77 11.78 26.58
N LEU A 42 -9.53 12.66 25.64
CA LEU A 42 -8.15 13.09 25.38
C LEU A 42 -7.69 13.93 26.58
N PRO A 43 -6.44 13.80 27.04
CA PRO A 43 -5.98 14.50 28.23
C PRO A 43 -6.24 16.01 28.05
N ASN A 44 -7.11 16.57 28.91
CA ASN A 44 -7.47 17.98 28.99
C ASN A 44 -6.30 18.84 29.46
N GLY A 45 -5.27 18.94 28.66
CA GLY A 45 -4.41 20.10 28.65
C GLY A 45 -4.95 21.03 27.57
N LYS A 46 -5.48 22.20 27.96
CA LYS A 46 -5.87 23.27 27.03
C LYS A 46 -4.65 23.71 26.22
N GLN A 47 -4.29 22.95 25.18
CA GLN A 47 -3.51 23.53 24.09
C GLN A 47 -4.49 24.39 23.28
N ALA A 48 -4.08 25.62 22.98
CA ALA A 48 -4.79 26.42 22.00
C ALA A 48 -4.95 25.60 20.72
N PRO A 49 -6.12 25.65 20.05
CA PRO A 49 -6.34 24.87 18.84
C PRO A 49 -5.18 25.12 17.88
N GLU A 50 -4.49 24.05 17.48
CA GLU A 50 -3.38 24.16 16.53
C GLU A 50 -3.90 24.79 15.24
N ASN A 51 -3.27 25.89 14.81
CA ASN A 51 -3.62 26.47 13.52
C ASN A 51 -2.96 25.64 12.41
N TYR A 52 -3.72 24.75 11.79
CA TYR A 52 -3.22 23.87 10.74
C TYR A 52 -2.68 24.63 9.53
N ALA A 53 -3.23 25.81 9.21
CA ALA A 53 -2.72 26.64 8.13
C ALA A 53 -1.29 27.12 8.43
N ASP A 54 -1.01 27.55 9.66
CA ASP A 54 0.33 27.99 10.07
C ASP A 54 1.33 26.82 10.08
N ILE A 55 0.90 25.63 10.53
CA ILE A 55 1.74 24.43 10.50
C ILE A 55 2.12 24.09 9.07
N VAL A 56 1.14 23.97 8.17
CA VAL A 56 1.37 23.64 6.76
C VAL A 56 2.25 24.71 6.09
N GLN A 57 2.00 25.99 6.36
CA GLN A 57 2.80 27.09 5.80
C GLN A 57 4.24 27.04 6.28
N ARG A 58 4.48 26.83 7.56
CA ARG A 58 5.83 26.70 8.14
C ARG A 58 6.62 25.54 7.52
N LEU A 59 5.99 24.36 7.34
CA LEU A 59 6.63 23.24 6.68
C LEU A 59 6.91 23.53 5.19
N ARG A 60 6.00 24.26 4.53
CA ARG A 60 6.17 24.66 3.13
C ARG A 60 7.35 25.62 2.94
N ASP A 61 7.48 26.60 3.82
CA ASP A 61 8.61 27.54 3.81
C ASP A 61 9.94 26.80 4.07
N THR A 62 9.93 25.82 4.97
CA THR A 62 11.09 24.98 5.26
C THR A 62 11.47 24.11 4.05
N PHE A 63 10.48 23.50 3.39
CA PHE A 63 10.71 22.75 2.16
C PHE A 63 11.26 23.63 1.03
N GLN A 64 10.73 24.85 0.86
CA GLN A 64 11.20 25.80 -0.16
C GLN A 64 12.65 26.24 0.09
N ARG A 65 13.05 26.41 1.36
CA ARG A 65 14.46 26.63 1.73
C ARG A 65 15.36 25.42 1.45
N GLY A 66 14.77 24.26 1.09
CA GLY A 66 15.51 23.06 0.70
C GLY A 66 16.07 22.24 1.85
N LYS A 67 15.66 22.47 3.11
CA LYS A 67 16.20 21.82 4.32
C LYS A 67 16.07 20.29 4.28
N SER A 68 14.96 19.76 3.76
CA SER A 68 14.70 18.31 3.70
C SER A 68 15.33 17.60 2.49
N LYS A 69 15.84 18.35 1.50
CA LYS A 69 16.30 17.79 0.22
C LYS A 69 17.68 17.10 0.26
N PRO A 70 18.70 17.56 1.03
CA PRO A 70 20.01 16.93 1.06
C PRO A 70 19.95 15.46 1.50
N MET A 71 20.76 14.61 0.87
CA MET A 71 20.81 13.17 1.18
C MET A 71 21.23 12.90 2.62
N GLU A 72 22.18 13.68 3.13
CA GLU A 72 22.69 13.58 4.49
C GLU A 72 21.60 13.84 5.52
N TRP A 73 20.72 14.83 5.28
CA TRP A 73 19.58 15.10 6.15
C TRP A 73 18.61 13.91 6.16
N ARG A 74 18.25 13.37 4.97
CA ARG A 74 17.33 12.23 4.85
C ARG A 74 17.85 11.00 5.60
N ILE A 75 19.11 10.63 5.37
CA ILE A 75 19.76 9.51 6.06
C ILE A 75 19.80 9.75 7.57
N LYS A 76 20.10 10.98 8.02
CA LYS A 76 20.10 11.34 9.44
C LYS A 76 18.72 11.12 10.05
N GLN A 77 17.63 11.61 9.41
CA GLN A 77 16.28 11.44 9.93
C GLN A 77 15.87 9.96 9.98
N LEU A 78 16.14 9.18 8.94
CA LEU A 78 15.85 7.73 8.93
C LEU A 78 16.59 6.99 10.06
N LYS A 79 17.85 7.34 10.33
CA LYS A 79 18.61 6.79 11.48
C LYS A 79 18.00 7.20 12.81
N GLN A 80 17.43 8.39 12.92
CA GLN A 80 16.76 8.84 14.14
C GLN A 80 15.42 8.12 14.34
N VAL A 81 14.66 7.82 13.29
CA VAL A 81 13.46 6.94 13.42
C VAL A 81 13.87 5.55 13.90
N LEU A 82 14.93 4.96 13.32
CA LEU A 82 15.45 3.66 13.76
C LEU A 82 15.83 3.69 15.23
N ARG A 83 16.57 4.72 15.65
CA ARG A 83 16.98 4.93 17.03
C ARG A 83 15.77 5.06 17.96
N MET A 84 14.78 5.88 17.58
CA MET A 84 13.54 6.06 18.34
C MET A 84 12.86 4.72 18.62
N ILE A 85 12.59 3.92 17.59
CA ILE A 85 11.91 2.63 17.74
C ILE A 85 12.72 1.68 18.61
N THR A 86 14.04 1.65 18.44
CA THR A 86 14.93 0.74 19.23
C THR A 86 14.98 1.14 20.68
N GLU A 87 15.12 2.42 21.00
CA GLU A 87 15.24 2.92 22.37
C GLU A 87 13.91 2.88 23.16
N THR A 88 12.78 2.98 22.46
CA THR A 88 11.44 3.05 23.08
C THR A 88 10.56 1.83 22.79
N SER A 89 11.16 0.69 22.43
CA SER A 89 10.42 -0.52 22.08
C SER A 89 9.49 -1.02 23.19
N SER A 90 9.87 -0.86 24.46
CA SER A 90 9.04 -1.19 25.63
C SER A 90 7.77 -0.32 25.69
N ASP A 91 7.89 0.96 25.40
CA ASP A 91 6.76 1.91 25.43
C ASP A 91 5.77 1.59 24.29
N ILE A 92 6.30 1.20 23.13
CA ILE A 92 5.50 0.74 21.98
C ILE A 92 4.70 -0.51 22.35
N VAL A 93 5.36 -1.51 22.96
CA VAL A 93 4.69 -2.74 23.43
C VAL A 93 3.59 -2.41 24.44
N ALA A 94 3.85 -1.52 25.41
CA ALA A 94 2.86 -1.10 26.39
C ALA A 94 1.68 -0.36 25.76
N ALA A 95 1.93 0.53 24.79
CA ALA A 95 0.89 1.26 24.09
C ALA A 95 -0.05 0.33 23.30
N LEU A 96 0.50 -0.62 22.56
CA LEU A 96 -0.28 -1.59 21.77
C LEU A 96 -0.99 -2.63 22.63
N ALA A 97 -0.41 -2.99 23.78
CA ALA A 97 -1.11 -3.80 24.77
C ALA A 97 -2.32 -3.06 25.37
N THR A 98 -2.22 -1.75 25.57
CA THR A 98 -3.32 -0.91 26.07
C THR A 98 -4.42 -0.74 25.03
N ASP A 99 -4.06 -0.40 23.79
CA ASP A 99 -5.05 -0.12 22.72
C ASP A 99 -5.76 -1.38 22.23
N LEU A 100 -5.02 -2.48 22.02
CA LEU A 100 -5.49 -3.69 21.32
C LEU A 100 -5.41 -4.97 22.17
N ARG A 101 -4.85 -4.90 23.40
CA ARG A 101 -4.44 -6.07 24.18
C ARG A 101 -3.56 -7.03 23.36
N ARG A 102 -2.76 -6.45 22.44
CA ARG A 102 -1.88 -7.24 21.59
C ARG A 102 -0.69 -7.75 22.38
N CYS A 103 -0.36 -9.04 22.23
CA CYS A 103 0.79 -9.63 22.90
C CYS A 103 2.12 -9.07 22.35
N LYS A 104 3.17 -9.19 23.17
CA LYS A 104 4.51 -8.71 22.80
C LYS A 104 5.01 -9.34 21.50
N PHE A 105 4.74 -10.64 21.27
CA PHE A 105 5.20 -11.35 20.08
C PHE A 105 4.61 -10.73 18.79
N GLU A 106 3.28 -10.57 18.72
CA GLU A 106 2.64 -9.94 17.55
C GLU A 106 3.08 -8.49 17.39
N THR A 107 3.22 -7.74 18.49
CA THR A 107 3.70 -6.36 18.46
C THR A 107 5.11 -6.25 17.87
N CYS A 108 6.03 -7.09 18.32
CA CYS A 108 7.40 -7.09 17.80
C CYS A 108 7.40 -7.49 16.32
N MET A 109 6.81 -8.65 15.99
CA MET A 109 6.83 -9.21 14.65
C MET A 109 6.15 -8.29 13.61
N ALA A 110 4.95 -7.79 13.91
CA ALA A 110 4.12 -7.10 12.93
C ALA A 110 4.31 -5.58 12.90
N GLU A 111 4.88 -4.98 13.95
CA GLU A 111 5.05 -3.52 13.98
C GLU A 111 6.51 -3.12 14.20
N ILE A 112 7.17 -3.53 15.28
CA ILE A 112 8.51 -3.04 15.62
C ILE A 112 9.56 -3.54 14.64
N ASP A 113 9.72 -4.86 14.53
CA ASP A 113 10.76 -5.47 13.70
C ASP A 113 10.52 -5.23 12.22
N TYR A 114 9.24 -5.20 11.82
CA TYR A 114 8.87 -4.89 10.45
C TYR A 114 9.26 -3.45 10.05
N VAL A 115 8.94 -2.46 10.89
CA VAL A 115 9.33 -1.06 10.63
C VAL A 115 10.86 -0.89 10.67
N ILE A 116 11.56 -1.57 11.59
CA ILE A 116 13.03 -1.60 11.63
C ILE A 116 13.61 -2.18 10.33
N GLY A 117 13.03 -3.27 9.83
CA GLY A 117 13.41 -3.89 8.56
C GLY A 117 13.29 -2.93 7.40
N GLU A 118 12.14 -2.26 7.26
CA GLU A 118 11.86 -1.29 6.19
C GLU A 118 12.82 -0.07 6.25
N ILE A 119 13.13 0.45 7.45
CA ILE A 119 14.11 1.53 7.59
C ILE A 119 15.49 1.08 7.12
N LYS A 120 15.93 -0.11 7.54
CA LYS A 120 17.24 -0.66 7.14
C LYS A 120 17.30 -0.88 5.63
N TYR A 121 16.25 -1.44 5.04
CA TYR A 121 16.13 -1.65 3.61
C TYR A 121 16.18 -0.32 2.85
N THR A 122 15.44 0.68 3.32
CA THR A 122 15.46 2.04 2.75
C THR A 122 16.86 2.67 2.85
N LEU A 123 17.55 2.56 3.99
CA LEU A 123 18.91 3.10 4.16
C LEU A 123 19.94 2.44 3.23
N MET A 124 19.79 1.15 2.93
CA MET A 124 20.66 0.44 1.98
C MET A 124 20.46 0.94 0.55
N HIS A 125 19.23 1.27 0.15
CA HIS A 125 18.88 1.54 -1.25
C HIS A 125 18.61 3.01 -1.58
N ILE A 126 18.48 3.90 -0.60
CA ILE A 126 18.05 5.29 -0.81
C ILE A 126 18.92 6.05 -1.83
N LYS A 127 20.22 5.80 -1.87
CA LYS A 127 21.15 6.44 -2.83
C LYS A 127 20.88 5.98 -4.26
N GLU A 128 20.63 4.69 -4.44
CA GLU A 128 20.25 4.09 -5.72
C GLU A 128 18.90 4.63 -6.20
N TRP A 129 17.89 4.62 -5.32
CA TRP A 129 16.56 5.11 -5.66
C TRP A 129 16.55 6.60 -6.03
N SER A 130 17.42 7.39 -5.39
CA SER A 130 17.54 8.84 -5.65
C SER A 130 18.37 9.17 -6.88
N ALA A 131 19.08 8.21 -7.44
CA ALA A 131 19.90 8.42 -8.62
C ALA A 131 19.05 8.83 -9.82
N THR A 132 19.63 9.66 -10.68
CA THR A 132 19.00 10.08 -11.94
C THR A 132 18.96 8.91 -12.91
N ASP A 133 17.77 8.54 -13.38
CA ASP A 133 17.63 7.52 -14.41
C ASP A 133 18.04 8.10 -15.78
N LYS A 134 18.76 7.32 -16.57
CA LYS A 134 19.17 7.67 -17.93
C LYS A 134 18.47 6.73 -18.92
N PRO A 135 17.23 7.04 -19.35
CA PRO A 135 16.49 6.19 -20.27
C PRO A 135 17.15 6.14 -21.64
N SER A 136 16.83 5.11 -22.43
CA SER A 136 17.30 4.98 -23.81
C SER A 136 16.82 6.14 -24.66
N LYS A 137 17.66 6.58 -25.61
CA LYS A 137 17.37 7.70 -26.54
C LYS A 137 17.29 7.22 -27.98
N GLY A 138 16.44 7.89 -28.76
CA GLY A 138 16.38 7.71 -30.21
C GLY A 138 17.50 8.47 -30.95
N LEU A 139 17.62 8.22 -32.25
CA LEU A 139 18.63 8.88 -33.11
C LEU A 139 18.52 10.41 -33.11
N ALA A 140 17.30 10.94 -33.01
CA ALA A 140 17.06 12.39 -32.96
C ALA A 140 17.71 13.08 -31.75
N ASN A 141 17.95 12.33 -30.66
CA ASN A 141 18.48 12.84 -29.40
C ASN A 141 19.85 12.24 -29.04
N ILE A 142 20.56 11.66 -30.01
CA ILE A 142 21.83 10.94 -29.75
C ILE A 142 22.89 11.82 -29.07
N PHE A 143 22.89 13.11 -29.37
CA PHE A 143 23.83 14.10 -28.82
C PHE A 143 23.32 14.79 -27.56
N ASP A 144 22.02 14.56 -27.18
CA ASP A 144 21.41 15.19 -26.02
C ASP A 144 21.57 14.29 -24.77
N SER A 145 21.51 14.86 -23.55
CA SER A 145 21.30 14.09 -22.33
C SER A 145 19.80 13.97 -22.06
N VAL A 146 19.35 12.74 -21.81
CA VAL A 146 17.95 12.46 -21.42
C VAL A 146 17.99 11.87 -20.03
N GLU A 147 17.30 12.52 -19.12
CA GLU A 147 17.33 12.19 -17.69
C GLU A 147 15.91 12.17 -17.12
N ILE A 148 15.67 11.28 -16.14
CA ILE A 148 14.51 11.35 -15.27
C ILE A 148 15.03 11.67 -13.86
N ARG A 149 14.70 12.86 -13.37
CA ARG A 149 15.04 13.32 -12.02
C ARG A 149 13.88 13.08 -11.08
N LYS A 150 14.19 12.57 -9.90
CA LYS A 150 13.22 12.27 -8.86
C LYS A 150 13.19 13.44 -7.89
N GLU A 151 12.04 14.12 -7.81
CA GLU A 151 11.85 15.31 -6.99
C GLU A 151 10.80 15.04 -5.90
N PRO A 152 11.05 15.41 -4.63
CA PRO A 152 10.02 15.38 -3.60
C PRO A 152 8.85 16.30 -3.97
N TYR A 153 7.64 15.90 -3.64
CA TYR A 153 6.44 16.70 -3.90
C TYR A 153 6.42 18.01 -3.08
N GLY A 154 6.73 17.95 -1.80
CA GLY A 154 6.69 19.13 -0.94
C GLY A 154 6.27 18.82 0.50
N VAL A 155 5.13 19.32 0.92
CA VAL A 155 4.50 19.01 2.22
C VAL A 155 3.49 17.91 2.00
N VAL A 156 3.70 16.78 2.64
CA VAL A 156 2.85 15.60 2.52
C VAL A 156 2.10 15.32 3.82
N LEU A 157 0.85 14.89 3.69
CA LEU A 157 0.03 14.40 4.81
C LEU A 157 0.03 12.89 4.80
N VAL A 158 0.37 12.28 5.93
CA VAL A 158 0.25 10.83 6.18
C VAL A 158 -0.83 10.63 7.24
N MET A 159 -1.86 9.86 6.92
CA MET A 159 -2.97 9.52 7.82
C MET A 159 -2.93 8.03 8.10
N GLY A 160 -2.50 7.64 9.32
CA GLY A 160 -2.39 6.25 9.76
C GLY A 160 -3.71 5.66 10.21
N ALA A 161 -3.81 4.32 10.18
CA ALA A 161 -4.96 3.57 10.69
C ALA A 161 -4.68 2.97 12.07
N TRP A 162 -5.74 2.54 12.75
CA TRP A 162 -5.70 2.11 14.15
C TRP A 162 -5.30 0.63 14.36
N ASN A 163 -5.38 -0.19 13.34
CA ASN A 163 -5.20 -1.64 13.47
C ASN A 163 -3.74 -2.09 13.55
N TYR A 164 -2.84 -1.36 12.91
CA TYR A 164 -1.38 -1.43 13.06
C TYR A 164 -0.85 0.00 13.17
N PRO A 165 -1.12 0.69 14.29
CA PRO A 165 -1.03 2.14 14.36
C PRO A 165 0.40 2.68 14.28
N LEU A 166 1.41 1.93 14.73
CA LEU A 166 2.81 2.30 14.56
C LEU A 166 3.23 2.13 13.09
N GLN A 167 3.03 0.94 12.54
CA GLN A 167 3.45 0.58 11.18
C GLN A 167 2.78 1.46 10.13
N LEU A 168 1.45 1.57 10.15
CA LEU A 168 0.68 2.31 9.14
C LEU A 168 0.86 3.84 9.25
N SER A 169 1.44 4.32 10.34
CA SER A 169 1.90 5.71 10.49
C SER A 169 3.33 5.89 9.99
N LEU A 170 4.24 5.03 10.42
CA LEU A 170 5.68 5.25 10.19
C LEU A 170 6.16 4.79 8.81
N LEU A 171 5.63 3.72 8.21
CA LEU A 171 6.10 3.27 6.88
C LEU A 171 5.92 4.34 5.79
N PRO A 172 4.73 4.96 5.63
CA PRO A 172 4.58 6.04 4.67
C PRO A 172 5.42 7.27 5.04
N MET A 173 5.55 7.59 6.33
CA MET A 173 6.40 8.68 6.81
C MET A 173 7.88 8.46 6.48
N ILE A 174 8.40 7.25 6.67
CA ILE A 174 9.78 6.84 6.31
C ILE A 174 10.02 7.09 4.81
N GLY A 175 9.10 6.65 3.95
CA GLY A 175 9.21 6.87 2.51
C GLY A 175 9.16 8.33 2.11
N ALA A 176 8.29 9.12 2.75
CA ALA A 176 8.20 10.56 2.52
C ALA A 176 9.50 11.30 2.92
N ILE A 177 10.10 10.94 4.06
CA ILE A 177 11.41 11.44 4.50
C ILE A 177 12.52 11.01 3.53
N ALA A 178 12.54 9.73 3.14
CA ALA A 178 13.52 9.20 2.18
C ALA A 178 13.47 9.93 0.84
N ALA A 179 12.28 10.28 0.38
CA ALA A 179 12.08 11.08 -0.83
C ALA A 179 12.50 12.56 -0.67
N GLY A 180 12.58 13.08 0.57
CA GLY A 180 13.00 14.45 0.87
C GLY A 180 11.83 15.42 1.05
N ASN A 181 10.64 14.95 1.38
CA ASN A 181 9.49 15.79 1.72
C ASN A 181 9.52 16.28 3.16
N CYS A 182 8.75 17.32 3.45
CA CYS A 182 8.29 17.64 4.79
C CYS A 182 6.99 16.87 5.05
N VAL A 183 6.79 16.36 6.29
CA VAL A 183 5.72 15.41 6.61
C VAL A 183 4.87 15.92 7.76
N ILE A 184 3.55 15.89 7.58
CA ILE A 184 2.58 15.96 8.67
C ILE A 184 2.02 14.55 8.85
N LEU A 185 2.19 13.99 10.06
CA LEU A 185 1.63 12.71 10.44
C LEU A 185 0.38 12.92 11.28
N LYS A 186 -0.73 12.32 10.88
CA LYS A 186 -1.95 12.22 11.68
C LYS A 186 -2.20 10.74 12.01
N PRO A 187 -1.77 10.23 13.17
CA PRO A 187 -2.13 8.88 13.62
C PRO A 187 -3.63 8.80 13.91
N SER A 188 -4.16 7.57 13.97
CA SER A 188 -5.58 7.38 14.25
C SER A 188 -5.90 7.62 15.73
N GLU A 189 -6.92 8.42 15.98
CA GLU A 189 -7.47 8.70 17.31
C GLU A 189 -8.09 7.46 17.97
N VAL A 190 -8.42 6.44 17.19
CA VAL A 190 -9.00 5.18 17.69
C VAL A 190 -7.96 4.37 18.48
N ALA A 191 -6.68 4.44 18.10
CA ALA A 191 -5.55 3.88 18.86
C ALA A 191 -4.90 5.00 19.69
N ALA A 192 -5.61 5.48 20.69
CA ALA A 192 -5.31 6.72 21.41
C ALA A 192 -3.95 6.69 22.12
N THR A 193 -3.58 5.56 22.73
CA THR A 193 -2.31 5.43 23.44
C THR A 193 -1.12 5.46 22.49
N THR A 194 -1.22 4.76 21.37
CA THR A 194 -0.19 4.78 20.33
C THR A 194 -0.12 6.15 19.64
N ALA A 195 -1.26 6.79 19.38
CA ALA A 195 -1.28 8.15 18.83
C ALA A 195 -0.59 9.15 19.74
N LYS A 196 -0.85 9.09 21.05
CA LYS A 196 -0.18 9.91 22.08
C LYS A 196 1.34 9.62 22.11
N TYR A 197 1.72 8.35 22.09
CA TYR A 197 3.14 7.96 22.04
C TYR A 197 3.86 8.59 20.84
N LEU A 198 3.28 8.51 19.64
CA LEU A 198 3.86 9.11 18.43
C LEU A 198 3.98 10.64 18.54
N TYR A 199 2.94 11.31 19.07
CA TYR A 199 2.91 12.75 19.25
C TYR A 199 3.99 13.24 20.23
N GLU A 200 4.19 12.55 21.35
CA GLU A 200 5.15 12.93 22.39
C GLU A 200 6.59 12.53 22.06
N THR A 201 6.77 11.51 21.23
CA THR A 201 8.10 10.90 21.00
C THR A 201 8.76 11.39 19.73
N ILE A 202 8.03 11.49 18.61
CA ILE A 202 8.59 11.94 17.33
C ILE A 202 9.34 13.26 17.43
N PRO A 203 8.85 14.31 18.11
CA PRO A 203 9.57 15.59 18.23
C PRO A 203 10.89 15.52 18.98
N LYS A 204 11.12 14.48 19.80
CA LYS A 204 12.38 14.29 20.56
C LYS A 204 13.51 13.74 19.67
N TYR A 205 13.16 13.09 18.55
CA TYR A 205 14.13 12.42 17.68
C TYR A 205 14.25 13.08 16.31
N LEU A 206 13.15 13.59 15.75
CA LEU A 206 13.12 14.11 14.40
C LEU A 206 13.15 15.66 14.37
N ASP A 207 13.57 16.17 13.22
CA ASP A 207 13.60 17.60 12.93
C ASP A 207 12.17 18.17 12.83
N THR A 208 11.73 18.89 13.85
CA THR A 208 10.38 19.44 13.97
C THR A 208 10.05 20.54 12.95
N GLU A 209 11.04 21.11 12.26
CA GLU A 209 10.77 22.01 11.13
C GLU A 209 10.33 21.28 9.87
N CYS A 210 10.62 19.98 9.77
CA CYS A 210 10.29 19.14 8.61
C CYS A 210 9.27 18.03 8.92
N CYS A 211 9.16 17.61 10.19
CA CYS A 211 8.30 16.52 10.61
C CYS A 211 7.40 17.00 11.76
N HIS A 212 6.09 16.95 11.57
CA HIS A 212 5.11 17.37 12.56
C HIS A 212 4.04 16.30 12.76
N VAL A 213 3.59 16.11 14.00
CA VAL A 213 2.50 15.17 14.34
C VAL A 213 1.28 15.98 14.80
N VAL A 214 0.12 15.64 14.27
CA VAL A 214 -1.16 16.26 14.61
C VAL A 214 -2.08 15.21 15.21
N LEU A 215 -2.65 15.49 16.37
CA LEU A 215 -3.73 14.69 16.94
C LEU A 215 -5.08 15.31 16.60
N GLY A 216 -6.11 14.48 16.50
CA GLY A 216 -7.47 14.98 16.31
C GLY A 216 -8.43 13.90 15.83
N GLY A 217 -9.71 14.12 16.10
CA GLY A 217 -10.81 13.31 15.62
C GLY A 217 -11.34 13.77 14.26
N VAL A 218 -12.64 13.59 14.04
CA VAL A 218 -13.29 13.88 12.75
C VAL A 218 -13.26 15.37 12.43
N GLN A 219 -13.50 16.24 13.40
CA GLN A 219 -13.56 17.69 13.19
C GLN A 219 -12.18 18.23 12.81
N GLU A 220 -11.16 17.94 13.60
CA GLU A 220 -9.78 18.35 13.37
C GLU A 220 -9.23 17.81 12.05
N THR A 221 -9.56 16.56 11.73
CA THR A 221 -9.18 15.94 10.45
C THR A 221 -9.83 16.66 9.27
N THR A 222 -11.07 17.09 9.40
CA THR A 222 -11.78 17.85 8.36
C THR A 222 -11.12 19.21 8.14
N GLU A 223 -10.74 19.91 9.21
CA GLU A 223 -10.03 21.19 9.12
C GLU A 223 -8.63 21.02 8.52
N LEU A 224 -7.91 19.95 8.90
CA LEU A 224 -6.61 19.60 8.32
C LEU A 224 -6.71 19.33 6.82
N LEU A 225 -7.72 18.59 6.37
CA LEU A 225 -7.96 18.29 4.96
C LEU A 225 -8.38 19.50 4.12
N ASN A 226 -8.79 20.61 4.75
CA ASN A 226 -9.01 21.88 4.06
C ASN A 226 -7.71 22.58 3.66
N GLN A 227 -6.57 22.18 4.23
CA GLN A 227 -5.27 22.74 3.89
C GLN A 227 -4.74 22.17 2.58
N ARG A 228 -3.84 22.91 1.90
CA ARG A 228 -3.20 22.48 0.66
C ARG A 228 -1.97 21.62 0.97
N PHE A 229 -2.06 20.34 0.65
CA PHE A 229 -0.94 19.41 0.64
C PHE A 229 -0.44 19.16 -0.79
N ASP A 230 0.80 18.71 -0.92
CA ASP A 230 1.39 18.35 -2.21
C ASP A 230 1.29 16.84 -2.48
N TYR A 231 0.99 16.05 -1.45
CA TYR A 231 0.60 14.62 -1.51
C TYR A 231 -0.19 14.24 -0.25
N ILE A 232 -1.14 13.30 -0.37
CA ILE A 232 -1.84 12.71 0.77
C ILE A 232 -1.75 11.20 0.69
N PHE A 233 -1.29 10.57 1.76
CA PHE A 233 -1.29 9.11 1.95
C PHE A 233 -2.30 8.78 3.07
N TYR A 234 -3.29 7.98 2.74
CA TYR A 234 -4.34 7.60 3.68
C TYR A 234 -4.48 6.08 3.74
N THR A 235 -4.51 5.54 4.96
CA THR A 235 -4.87 4.14 5.24
C THR A 235 -6.13 4.12 6.10
N GLY A 236 -7.16 3.37 5.67
CA GLY A 236 -8.39 3.22 6.45
C GLY A 236 -9.59 2.75 5.62
N SER A 237 -10.80 3.13 6.04
CA SER A 237 -12.02 2.69 5.37
C SER A 237 -12.23 3.34 4.01
N SER A 238 -12.89 2.63 3.08
CA SER A 238 -13.23 3.13 1.74
C SER A 238 -14.15 4.36 1.81
N MET A 239 -15.03 4.46 2.81
CA MET A 239 -15.89 5.61 3.01
C MET A 239 -15.08 6.88 3.29
N VAL A 240 -14.15 6.85 4.24
CA VAL A 240 -13.28 7.99 4.56
C VAL A 240 -12.27 8.24 3.44
N GLY A 241 -11.79 7.20 2.76
CA GLY A 241 -10.93 7.35 1.58
C GLY A 241 -11.57 8.18 0.46
N LYS A 242 -12.89 8.03 0.23
CA LYS A 242 -13.64 8.88 -0.70
C LYS A 242 -13.68 10.34 -0.24
N ILE A 243 -13.83 10.60 1.06
CA ILE A 243 -13.79 11.95 1.64
C ILE A 243 -12.40 12.59 1.44
N VAL A 244 -11.34 11.86 1.75
CA VAL A 244 -9.95 12.30 1.53
C VAL A 244 -9.70 12.62 0.06
N ARG A 245 -10.15 11.74 -0.85
CA ARG A 245 -10.03 11.96 -2.29
C ARG A 245 -10.76 13.23 -2.74
N ASN A 246 -11.97 13.45 -2.24
CA ASN A 246 -12.75 14.66 -2.56
C ASN A 246 -12.07 15.94 -2.05
N ALA A 247 -11.52 15.91 -0.84
CA ALA A 247 -10.74 17.04 -0.31
C ALA A 247 -9.49 17.34 -1.17
N ALA A 248 -8.76 16.31 -1.57
CA ALA A 248 -7.58 16.42 -2.43
C ALA A 248 -7.89 17.03 -3.81
N ASN A 249 -9.07 16.77 -4.36
CA ASN A 249 -9.50 17.29 -5.65
C ASN A 249 -9.50 18.83 -5.71
N LYS A 250 -9.74 19.53 -4.59
CA LYS A 250 -9.72 21.00 -4.51
C LYS A 250 -8.41 21.61 -5.02
N TYR A 251 -7.31 20.91 -4.81
CA TYR A 251 -5.96 21.39 -5.17
C TYR A 251 -5.26 20.49 -6.19
N LEU A 252 -5.97 19.50 -6.78
CA LEU A 252 -5.41 18.46 -7.64
C LEU A 252 -4.26 17.69 -6.96
N THR A 253 -4.33 17.55 -5.65
CA THR A 253 -3.34 16.83 -4.85
C THR A 253 -3.38 15.34 -5.18
N PRO A 254 -2.26 14.71 -5.58
CA PRO A 254 -2.21 13.27 -5.76
C PRO A 254 -2.39 12.55 -4.43
N VAL A 255 -3.01 11.37 -4.47
CA VAL A 255 -3.29 10.56 -3.27
C VAL A 255 -2.93 9.11 -3.48
N THR A 256 -2.46 8.47 -2.41
CA THR A 256 -2.49 7.01 -2.24
C THR A 256 -3.54 6.69 -1.19
N LEU A 257 -4.42 5.75 -1.52
CA LEU A 257 -5.46 5.26 -0.65
C LEU A 257 -5.25 3.76 -0.44
N GLU A 258 -4.90 3.38 0.78
CA GLU A 258 -4.80 2.00 1.22
C GLU A 258 -6.07 1.65 2.00
N LEU A 259 -6.95 0.93 1.34
CA LEU A 259 -8.29 0.66 1.83
C LEU A 259 -8.43 -0.82 2.18
N GLY A 260 -9.62 -1.23 2.58
CA GLY A 260 -9.90 -2.62 2.88
C GLY A 260 -10.60 -3.35 1.74
N GLY A 261 -11.33 -4.37 2.11
CA GLY A 261 -12.14 -5.17 1.21
C GLY A 261 -12.33 -6.58 1.74
N LYS A 262 -13.21 -7.34 1.09
CA LYS A 262 -13.46 -8.73 1.48
C LYS A 262 -12.47 -9.65 0.76
N SER A 263 -11.34 -9.96 1.42
CA SER A 263 -10.27 -10.80 0.90
C SER A 263 -10.67 -12.28 0.85
N PRO A 264 -10.94 -12.87 -0.34
CA PRO A 264 -11.37 -14.25 -0.47
C PRO A 264 -10.21 -15.22 -0.31
N VAL A 265 -10.53 -16.40 0.20
CA VAL A 265 -9.66 -17.58 0.17
C VAL A 265 -10.32 -18.66 -0.68
N TYR A 266 -9.70 -19.03 -1.79
CA TYR A 266 -10.05 -20.24 -2.49
C TYR A 266 -9.18 -21.41 -1.99
N ILE A 267 -9.81 -22.53 -1.65
CA ILE A 267 -9.11 -23.74 -1.21
C ILE A 267 -9.76 -24.99 -1.84
N ASP A 268 -8.93 -25.90 -2.36
CA ASP A 268 -9.39 -27.18 -2.89
C ASP A 268 -8.77 -28.39 -2.15
N ASN A 269 -9.13 -29.58 -2.54
CA ASN A 269 -8.71 -30.83 -1.91
C ASN A 269 -7.30 -31.31 -2.30
N THR A 270 -6.56 -30.54 -3.11
CA THR A 270 -5.20 -30.93 -3.54
C THR A 270 -4.13 -30.58 -2.51
N VAL A 271 -4.45 -29.70 -1.55
CA VAL A 271 -3.53 -29.25 -0.49
C VAL A 271 -3.55 -30.18 0.72
N ASP A 272 -2.47 -30.17 1.51
CA ASP A 272 -2.52 -30.70 2.87
C ASP A 272 -3.47 -29.85 3.72
N MET A 273 -4.61 -30.43 4.10
CA MET A 273 -5.68 -29.70 4.75
C MET A 273 -5.27 -29.12 6.09
N ARG A 274 -4.49 -29.88 6.89
CA ARG A 274 -4.04 -29.38 8.21
C ARG A 274 -3.13 -28.17 8.07
N MET A 275 -2.17 -28.23 7.14
CA MET A 275 -1.26 -27.09 6.89
C MET A 275 -2.00 -25.89 6.32
N ALA A 276 -2.88 -26.10 5.35
CA ALA A 276 -3.69 -25.04 4.77
C ALA A 276 -4.58 -24.37 5.82
N THR A 277 -5.22 -25.15 6.70
CA THR A 277 -6.05 -24.64 7.79
C THR A 277 -5.20 -23.82 8.77
N LYS A 278 -3.99 -24.27 9.16
CA LYS A 278 -3.07 -23.49 10.01
C LYS A 278 -2.74 -22.13 9.39
N ARG A 279 -2.43 -22.07 8.10
CA ARG A 279 -2.10 -20.81 7.39
C ARG A 279 -3.29 -19.87 7.32
N ILE A 280 -4.48 -20.37 7.00
CA ILE A 280 -5.69 -19.54 6.94
C ILE A 280 -6.06 -19.00 8.33
N LEU A 281 -6.07 -19.88 9.34
CA LEU A 281 -6.40 -19.49 10.71
C LEU A 281 -5.38 -18.51 11.29
N TRP A 282 -4.09 -18.71 11.03
CA TRP A 282 -3.07 -17.77 11.48
C TRP A 282 -3.32 -16.36 10.91
N GLY A 283 -3.54 -16.25 9.60
CA GLY A 283 -3.85 -14.96 8.99
C GLY A 283 -5.17 -14.35 9.46
N LYS A 284 -6.15 -15.20 9.87
CA LYS A 284 -7.41 -14.73 10.43
C LYS A 284 -7.32 -14.33 11.89
N CYS A 285 -6.51 -15.03 12.69
CA CYS A 285 -6.38 -14.78 14.13
C CYS A 285 -5.37 -13.67 14.45
N LEU A 286 -4.43 -13.38 13.55
CA LEU A 286 -3.49 -12.27 13.69
C LEU A 286 -4.26 -10.96 13.93
N ASN A 287 -3.97 -10.27 15.03
CA ASN A 287 -4.71 -9.10 15.50
C ASN A 287 -6.24 -9.32 15.58
N VAL A 288 -6.66 -10.56 15.89
CA VAL A 288 -8.05 -11.03 15.89
C VAL A 288 -8.82 -10.67 14.62
N GLY A 289 -8.14 -10.74 13.46
CA GLY A 289 -8.74 -10.45 12.16
C GLY A 289 -8.96 -8.97 11.85
N GLN A 290 -8.49 -8.06 12.68
CA GLN A 290 -8.52 -6.62 12.45
C GLN A 290 -7.39 -6.20 11.50
N THR A 291 -7.35 -6.81 10.32
CA THR A 291 -6.28 -6.68 9.33
C THR A 291 -6.89 -6.59 7.93
N CYS A 292 -6.54 -5.56 7.17
CA CYS A 292 -7.06 -5.31 5.81
C CYS A 292 -6.80 -6.47 4.82
N ILE A 293 -5.79 -7.29 5.11
CA ILE A 293 -5.45 -8.49 4.34
C ILE A 293 -5.79 -9.78 5.08
N ALA A 294 -6.55 -9.76 6.17
CA ALA A 294 -7.02 -10.99 6.81
C ALA A 294 -7.92 -11.79 5.85
N PRO A 295 -7.84 -13.12 5.84
CA PRO A 295 -8.86 -13.95 5.21
C PRO A 295 -10.26 -13.52 5.66
N ASP A 296 -11.09 -13.05 4.72
CA ASP A 296 -12.41 -12.51 5.08
C ASP A 296 -13.52 -13.54 4.92
N TYR A 297 -13.42 -14.39 3.90
CA TYR A 297 -14.28 -15.55 3.68
C TYR A 297 -13.59 -16.64 2.87
N ILE A 298 -14.10 -17.88 2.98
CA ILE A 298 -13.57 -19.05 2.25
C ILE A 298 -14.54 -19.47 1.15
N LEU A 299 -13.99 -19.81 -0.03
CA LEU A 299 -14.67 -20.46 -1.14
C LEU A 299 -14.14 -21.87 -1.31
N CYS A 300 -14.96 -22.88 -1.10
CA CYS A 300 -14.57 -24.30 -1.24
C CYS A 300 -15.78 -25.20 -1.44
N THR A 301 -15.52 -26.47 -1.80
CA THR A 301 -16.56 -27.50 -1.83
C THR A 301 -17.00 -27.89 -0.42
N ILE A 302 -18.18 -28.47 -0.29
CA ILE A 302 -18.70 -28.96 1.01
C ILE A 302 -17.78 -30.02 1.65
N GLU A 303 -17.10 -30.84 0.84
CA GLU A 303 -16.13 -31.83 1.32
C GLU A 303 -14.93 -31.15 1.98
N VAL A 304 -14.37 -30.15 1.30
CA VAL A 304 -13.24 -29.36 1.80
C VAL A 304 -13.64 -28.58 3.04
N GLN A 305 -14.85 -27.97 3.07
CA GLN A 305 -15.39 -27.31 4.25
C GLN A 305 -15.39 -28.23 5.48
N ASN A 306 -15.90 -29.44 5.34
CA ASN A 306 -16.00 -30.36 6.46
C ASN A 306 -14.61 -30.73 7.02
N LYS A 307 -13.66 -31.03 6.14
CA LYS A 307 -12.26 -31.28 6.55
C LYS A 307 -11.62 -30.07 7.21
N PHE A 308 -11.82 -28.88 6.64
CA PHE A 308 -11.32 -27.61 7.19
C PHE A 308 -11.86 -27.35 8.61
N VAL A 309 -13.16 -27.49 8.82
CA VAL A 309 -13.81 -27.29 10.13
C VAL A 309 -13.27 -28.26 11.18
N GLU A 310 -13.09 -29.54 10.83
CA GLU A 310 -12.53 -30.52 11.76
C GLU A 310 -11.06 -30.24 12.14
N GLU A 311 -10.24 -29.84 11.18
CA GLU A 311 -8.87 -29.44 11.50
C GLU A 311 -8.83 -28.11 12.27
N ALA A 312 -9.71 -27.16 11.97
CA ALA A 312 -9.79 -25.87 12.66
C ALA A 312 -10.07 -26.04 14.15
N LYS A 313 -11.02 -26.93 14.55
CA LYS A 313 -11.30 -27.22 15.97
C LYS A 313 -10.03 -27.68 16.70
N LYS A 314 -9.27 -28.60 16.11
CA LYS A 314 -8.04 -29.14 16.70
C LYS A 314 -6.95 -28.06 16.83
N ILE A 315 -6.76 -27.25 15.78
CA ILE A 315 -5.73 -26.22 15.71
C ILE A 315 -6.02 -25.08 16.69
N LEU A 316 -7.25 -24.57 16.75
CA LEU A 316 -7.63 -23.50 17.66
C LEU A 316 -7.47 -23.93 19.13
N LYS A 317 -7.82 -25.18 19.45
CA LYS A 317 -7.59 -25.76 20.78
C LYS A 317 -6.09 -25.93 21.06
N GLU A 318 -5.27 -26.37 20.06
CA GLU A 318 -3.80 -26.46 20.17
C GLU A 318 -3.17 -25.11 20.47
N TRP A 319 -3.66 -24.01 19.85
CA TRP A 319 -3.07 -22.68 19.95
C TRP A 319 -3.51 -21.90 21.19
N TYR A 320 -4.80 -21.96 21.51
CA TYR A 320 -5.43 -21.07 22.52
C TYR A 320 -5.98 -21.81 23.73
N GLY A 321 -5.85 -23.16 23.79
CA GLY A 321 -6.39 -23.97 24.88
C GLY A 321 -7.89 -24.22 24.77
N GLU A 322 -8.46 -24.72 25.87
CA GLU A 322 -9.92 -24.99 25.96
C GLU A 322 -10.71 -23.67 26.05
N ASN A 323 -10.16 -22.66 26.72
CA ASN A 323 -10.75 -21.34 26.87
C ASN A 323 -9.87 -20.29 26.18
N ALA A 324 -10.16 -19.99 24.92
CA ALA A 324 -9.38 -19.04 24.15
C ALA A 324 -9.41 -17.61 24.72
N GLN A 325 -10.39 -17.24 25.55
CA GLN A 325 -10.46 -15.94 26.21
C GLN A 325 -9.27 -15.72 27.17
N GLU A 326 -8.80 -16.78 27.82
CA GLU A 326 -7.69 -16.71 28.76
C GLU A 326 -6.31 -16.69 28.09
N SER A 327 -6.26 -16.99 26.79
CA SER A 327 -5.00 -16.99 26.06
C SER A 327 -4.35 -15.60 26.04
N PRO A 328 -3.08 -15.46 26.41
CA PRO A 328 -2.35 -14.21 26.32
C PRO A 328 -2.03 -13.81 24.88
N ASP A 329 -2.11 -14.76 23.95
CA ASP A 329 -1.74 -14.58 22.54
C ASP A 329 -2.89 -14.10 21.66
N LEU A 330 -4.09 -13.94 22.23
CA LEU A 330 -5.26 -13.46 21.48
C LEU A 330 -5.57 -12.00 21.86
N ALA A 331 -5.46 -11.10 20.88
CA ALA A 331 -5.80 -9.68 21.04
C ALA A 331 -7.29 -9.44 21.31
N ARG A 332 -7.74 -8.20 21.37
CA ARG A 332 -9.13 -7.81 21.59
C ARG A 332 -9.62 -6.85 20.51
N ILE A 333 -10.92 -6.77 20.36
CA ILE A 333 -11.56 -5.80 19.46
C ILE A 333 -11.34 -4.40 20.05
N ILE A 334 -10.90 -3.47 19.21
CA ILE A 334 -10.40 -2.17 19.68
C ILE A 334 -11.46 -1.30 20.36
N THR A 335 -12.69 -1.25 19.82
CA THR A 335 -13.77 -0.42 20.39
C THR A 335 -15.04 -1.20 20.60
N GLU A 336 -15.91 -0.69 21.49
CA GLU A 336 -17.24 -1.25 21.74
C GLU A 336 -18.10 -1.25 20.45
N LYS A 337 -18.04 -0.19 19.65
CA LYS A 337 -18.79 -0.10 18.38
C LYS A 337 -18.39 -1.22 17.41
N HIS A 338 -17.11 -1.50 17.26
CA HIS A 338 -16.63 -2.61 16.42
C HIS A 338 -17.05 -3.97 17.00
N TYR A 339 -16.98 -4.11 18.32
CA TYR A 339 -17.41 -5.31 19.00
C TYR A 339 -18.90 -5.61 18.76
N GLN A 340 -19.78 -4.63 18.97
CA GLN A 340 -21.24 -4.80 18.77
C GLN A 340 -21.57 -5.15 17.31
N ARG A 341 -20.92 -4.51 16.34
CA ARG A 341 -21.09 -4.86 14.92
C ARG A 341 -20.70 -6.32 14.65
N LEU A 342 -19.59 -6.79 15.21
CA LEU A 342 -19.14 -8.17 15.02
C LEU A 342 -20.06 -9.18 15.70
N VAL A 343 -20.52 -8.89 16.92
CA VAL A 343 -21.49 -9.75 17.63
C VAL A 343 -22.79 -9.87 16.84
N SER A 344 -23.25 -8.80 16.19
CA SER A 344 -24.44 -8.86 15.34
C SER A 344 -24.33 -9.88 14.20
N TYR A 345 -23.12 -10.17 13.71
CA TYR A 345 -22.89 -11.18 12.68
C TYR A 345 -22.98 -12.62 13.18
N LEU A 346 -22.93 -12.86 14.48
CA LEU A 346 -23.13 -14.21 15.04
C LEU A 346 -24.59 -14.65 15.03
N ASN A 347 -25.50 -13.70 14.84
CA ASN A 347 -26.94 -13.96 14.81
C ASN A 347 -27.48 -13.82 13.38
N GLY A 348 -28.12 -14.84 12.86
CA GLY A 348 -28.81 -14.79 11.56
C GLY A 348 -27.93 -14.95 10.32
N ASN A 349 -26.63 -15.29 10.47
CA ASN A 349 -25.69 -15.52 9.38
C ASN A 349 -25.20 -16.98 9.40
N GLY A 350 -25.89 -17.89 8.69
CA GLY A 350 -25.47 -19.28 8.65
C GLY A 350 -25.56 -19.99 10.02
N LYS A 351 -24.66 -20.98 10.23
CA LYS A 351 -24.55 -21.78 11.45
C LYS A 351 -23.14 -21.71 12.01
N ILE A 352 -22.98 -21.46 13.30
CA ILE A 352 -21.70 -21.52 14.01
C ILE A 352 -21.23 -22.99 14.03
N ALA A 353 -20.07 -23.26 13.42
CA ALA A 353 -19.41 -24.57 13.41
C ALA A 353 -18.27 -24.66 14.43
N VAL A 354 -17.63 -23.54 14.74
CA VAL A 354 -16.53 -23.41 15.72
C VAL A 354 -16.64 -22.04 16.39
N GLY A 355 -16.36 -21.95 17.69
CA GLY A 355 -16.35 -20.70 18.46
C GLY A 355 -17.76 -20.16 18.71
N GLY A 356 -17.93 -18.86 18.65
CA GLY A 356 -19.17 -18.13 18.92
C GLY A 356 -19.25 -17.51 20.31
N ASP A 357 -18.24 -17.72 21.17
CA ASP A 357 -18.20 -17.16 22.51
C ASP A 357 -17.84 -15.68 22.48
N THR A 358 -18.49 -14.88 23.31
CA THR A 358 -18.26 -13.44 23.39
C THR A 358 -18.27 -12.96 24.83
N ASN A 359 -17.46 -11.93 25.11
CA ASN A 359 -17.47 -11.24 26.40
C ASN A 359 -17.39 -9.72 26.19
N PRO A 360 -18.47 -8.96 26.44
CA PRO A 360 -18.49 -7.52 26.22
C PRO A 360 -17.53 -6.75 27.14
N ALA A 361 -17.31 -7.21 28.38
CA ALA A 361 -16.42 -6.54 29.33
C ALA A 361 -14.97 -6.47 28.84
N GLU A 362 -14.55 -7.48 28.05
CA GLU A 362 -13.20 -7.53 27.46
C GLU A 362 -13.19 -7.23 25.95
N ARG A 363 -14.34 -6.95 25.35
CA ARG A 363 -14.49 -6.89 23.88
C ARG A 363 -13.92 -8.14 23.19
N TYR A 364 -14.13 -9.29 23.84
CA TYR A 364 -13.66 -10.58 23.37
C TYR A 364 -14.68 -11.23 22.44
N ILE A 365 -14.18 -11.77 21.33
CA ILE A 365 -14.90 -12.66 20.42
C ILE A 365 -13.96 -13.81 20.10
N SER A 366 -14.40 -15.04 20.35
CA SER A 366 -13.62 -16.23 20.00
C SER A 366 -13.38 -16.34 18.48
N PRO A 367 -12.27 -16.93 18.03
CA PRO A 367 -12.13 -17.34 16.64
C PRO A 367 -13.33 -18.21 16.23
N THR A 368 -14.11 -17.72 15.27
CA THR A 368 -15.42 -18.27 14.91
C THR A 368 -15.49 -18.63 13.44
N ILE A 369 -15.99 -19.83 13.14
CA ILE A 369 -16.24 -20.28 11.77
C ILE A 369 -17.73 -20.46 11.55
N LEU A 370 -18.25 -19.84 10.49
CA LEU A 370 -19.65 -19.95 10.07
C LEU A 370 -19.75 -20.80 8.80
N VAL A 371 -20.69 -21.73 8.81
CA VAL A 371 -21.06 -22.57 7.65
C VAL A 371 -22.50 -22.32 7.23
N ASN A 372 -22.89 -22.79 6.05
CA ASN A 372 -24.23 -22.54 5.47
C ASN A 372 -24.55 -21.04 5.32
N VAL A 373 -23.53 -20.23 5.10
CA VAL A 373 -23.67 -18.79 4.88
C VAL A 373 -24.13 -18.53 3.45
N LYS A 374 -25.07 -17.62 3.28
CA LYS A 374 -25.57 -17.21 1.96
C LYS A 374 -24.82 -15.97 1.46
N PRO A 375 -24.66 -15.81 0.13
CA PRO A 375 -24.05 -14.61 -0.45
C PRO A 375 -24.75 -13.29 -0.06
N THR A 376 -26.02 -13.35 0.33
CA THR A 376 -26.87 -12.21 0.72
C THR A 376 -26.87 -11.93 2.22
N ASP A 377 -26.24 -12.78 3.03
CA ASP A 377 -26.21 -12.57 4.48
C ASP A 377 -25.42 -11.29 4.84
N PRO A 378 -25.79 -10.56 5.89
CA PRO A 378 -25.13 -9.30 6.29
C PRO A 378 -23.61 -9.41 6.41
N ILE A 379 -23.09 -10.51 6.94
CA ILE A 379 -21.64 -10.75 7.08
C ILE A 379 -20.90 -10.78 5.73
N MET A 380 -21.62 -11.01 4.62
CA MET A 380 -21.04 -11.06 3.28
C MET A 380 -21.11 -9.70 2.54
N GLN A 381 -21.73 -8.67 3.12
CA GLN A 381 -21.87 -7.36 2.48
C GLN A 381 -20.67 -6.45 2.74
N ASP A 382 -20.22 -6.37 4.00
CA ASP A 382 -19.09 -5.53 4.40
C ASP A 382 -17.87 -6.35 4.82
N GLU A 383 -16.71 -5.72 4.84
CA GLU A 383 -15.48 -6.29 5.41
C GLU A 383 -15.68 -6.62 6.89
N ILE A 384 -15.36 -7.85 7.28
CA ILE A 384 -15.62 -8.33 8.64
C ILE A 384 -14.75 -7.61 9.66
N PHE A 385 -13.44 -7.57 9.42
CA PHE A 385 -12.46 -6.92 10.29
C PHE A 385 -12.53 -7.41 11.75
N GLY A 386 -12.59 -8.74 11.89
CA GLY A 386 -12.76 -9.44 13.17
C GLY A 386 -12.52 -10.95 13.02
N PRO A 387 -12.56 -11.73 14.13
CA PRO A 387 -12.18 -13.14 14.16
C PRO A 387 -13.29 -14.10 13.66
N ILE A 388 -14.16 -13.65 12.78
CA ILE A 388 -15.26 -14.45 12.23
C ILE A 388 -14.94 -14.77 10.77
N LEU A 389 -15.02 -16.07 10.41
CA LEU A 389 -14.66 -16.59 9.09
C LEU A 389 -15.82 -17.38 8.50
N PRO A 390 -16.64 -16.79 7.63
CA PRO A 390 -17.70 -17.49 6.92
C PRO A 390 -17.14 -18.34 5.76
N ILE A 391 -17.79 -19.48 5.51
CA ILE A 391 -17.49 -20.37 4.39
C ILE A 391 -18.69 -20.37 3.44
N ILE A 392 -18.43 -20.08 2.18
CA ILE A 392 -19.37 -20.17 1.06
C ILE A 392 -19.00 -21.41 0.22
N ASN A 393 -19.97 -22.28 0.01
CA ASN A 393 -19.73 -23.44 -0.82
C ASN A 393 -19.85 -23.10 -2.30
N VAL A 394 -18.87 -23.57 -3.06
CA VAL A 394 -18.77 -23.50 -4.53
C VAL A 394 -18.43 -24.88 -5.08
N ALA A 395 -18.93 -25.20 -6.26
CA ALA A 395 -18.68 -26.50 -6.86
C ALA A 395 -17.26 -26.68 -7.38
N ASN A 396 -16.62 -25.58 -7.82
CA ASN A 396 -15.29 -25.60 -8.44
C ASN A 396 -14.69 -24.20 -8.55
N ALA A 397 -13.48 -24.09 -9.13
CA ALA A 397 -12.77 -22.83 -9.31
C ALA A 397 -13.51 -21.83 -10.24
N TYR A 398 -14.28 -22.29 -11.21
CA TYR A 398 -15.02 -21.38 -12.11
C TYR A 398 -16.14 -20.67 -11.38
N GLU A 399 -16.88 -21.36 -10.52
CA GLU A 399 -17.90 -20.76 -9.69
C GLU A 399 -17.29 -19.80 -8.64
N ALA A 400 -16.12 -20.15 -8.09
CA ALA A 400 -15.36 -19.25 -7.23
C ALA A 400 -14.97 -17.96 -7.96
N ILE A 401 -14.47 -18.04 -9.18
CA ILE A 401 -14.13 -16.87 -10.02
C ILE A 401 -15.36 -16.01 -10.29
N GLU A 402 -16.48 -16.63 -10.64
CA GLU A 402 -17.73 -15.90 -10.86
C GLU A 402 -18.19 -15.20 -9.60
N PHE A 403 -18.08 -15.86 -8.45
CA PHE A 403 -18.43 -15.30 -7.15
C PHE A 403 -17.55 -14.09 -6.79
N ILE A 404 -16.25 -14.18 -7.02
CA ILE A 404 -15.28 -13.09 -6.77
C ILE A 404 -15.57 -11.90 -7.70
N ASN A 405 -15.77 -12.16 -9.00
CA ASN A 405 -15.95 -11.10 -10.01
C ASN A 405 -17.28 -10.34 -9.89
N LYS A 406 -18.29 -10.91 -9.22
CA LYS A 406 -19.55 -10.22 -8.88
C LYS A 406 -19.41 -9.24 -7.71
N ARG A 407 -18.25 -9.16 -7.09
CA ARG A 407 -17.97 -8.31 -5.92
C ARG A 407 -16.92 -7.26 -6.22
N GLU A 408 -16.81 -6.29 -5.31
CA GLU A 408 -15.74 -5.31 -5.36
C GLU A 408 -14.36 -5.98 -5.26
N ARG A 409 -13.40 -5.42 -5.97
CA ARG A 409 -12.04 -5.95 -6.04
C ARG A 409 -11.39 -5.90 -4.66
N PRO A 410 -10.94 -7.05 -4.12
CA PRO A 410 -10.32 -7.12 -2.80
C PRO A 410 -8.90 -6.56 -2.81
N LEU A 411 -8.39 -6.21 -1.63
CA LEU A 411 -6.98 -5.84 -1.46
C LEU A 411 -6.07 -7.05 -1.72
N VAL A 412 -6.47 -8.25 -1.29
CA VAL A 412 -5.73 -9.48 -1.55
C VAL A 412 -6.66 -10.64 -1.89
N LEU A 413 -6.17 -11.55 -2.72
CA LEU A 413 -6.79 -12.84 -3.04
C LEU A 413 -5.84 -13.97 -2.61
N TYR A 414 -6.35 -14.95 -1.87
CA TYR A 414 -5.63 -16.13 -1.44
C TYR A 414 -6.07 -17.36 -2.22
N ILE A 415 -5.08 -18.16 -2.69
CA ILE A 415 -5.34 -19.35 -3.52
C ILE A 415 -4.57 -20.52 -2.93
N LEU A 416 -5.25 -21.45 -2.29
CA LEU A 416 -4.64 -22.65 -1.72
C LEU A 416 -4.98 -23.87 -2.59
N THR A 417 -4.05 -24.22 -3.47
CA THR A 417 -4.15 -25.35 -4.39
C THR A 417 -2.77 -25.77 -4.88
N MET A 418 -2.55 -27.06 -5.07
CA MET A 418 -1.33 -27.59 -5.70
C MET A 418 -1.43 -27.63 -7.23
N SER A 419 -2.61 -27.40 -7.79
CA SER A 419 -2.83 -27.37 -9.23
C SER A 419 -2.39 -26.06 -9.86
N LYS A 420 -1.26 -26.06 -10.56
CA LYS A 420 -0.77 -24.88 -11.31
C LYS A 420 -1.81 -24.34 -12.29
N ARG A 421 -2.58 -25.22 -12.92
CA ARG A 421 -3.66 -24.82 -13.84
C ARG A 421 -4.75 -24.01 -13.11
N VAL A 422 -5.11 -24.41 -11.90
CA VAL A 422 -6.11 -23.67 -11.09
C VAL A 422 -5.54 -22.35 -10.61
N GLN A 423 -4.27 -22.32 -10.17
CA GLN A 423 -3.58 -21.08 -9.81
C GLN A 423 -3.64 -20.05 -10.95
N ASP A 424 -3.15 -20.46 -12.15
CA ASP A 424 -3.11 -19.57 -13.32
C ASP A 424 -4.52 -19.18 -13.79
N LEU A 425 -5.49 -20.08 -13.70
CA LEU A 425 -6.88 -19.80 -14.05
C LEU A 425 -7.45 -18.67 -13.17
N ILE A 426 -7.32 -18.78 -11.84
CA ILE A 426 -7.87 -17.80 -10.90
C ILE A 426 -7.12 -16.46 -11.04
N ILE A 427 -5.78 -16.48 -11.12
CA ILE A 427 -4.97 -15.26 -11.29
C ILE A 427 -5.38 -14.49 -12.55
N ASN A 428 -5.54 -15.21 -13.68
CA ASN A 428 -5.80 -14.56 -14.96
C ASN A 428 -7.26 -14.10 -15.14
N GLN A 429 -8.20 -14.65 -14.37
CA GLN A 429 -9.62 -14.36 -14.51
C GLN A 429 -10.21 -13.52 -13.37
N THR A 430 -9.41 -13.14 -12.38
CA THR A 430 -9.83 -12.25 -11.29
C THR A 430 -8.94 -11.02 -11.20
N SER A 431 -9.36 -10.02 -10.41
CA SER A 431 -8.56 -8.83 -10.14
C SER A 431 -8.54 -8.54 -8.64
N SER A 432 -7.35 -8.25 -8.11
CA SER A 432 -7.11 -7.87 -6.71
C SER A 432 -5.88 -6.97 -6.61
N GLY A 433 -5.66 -6.34 -5.48
CA GLY A 433 -4.42 -5.60 -5.23
C GLY A 433 -3.19 -6.50 -5.21
N ALA A 434 -3.30 -7.66 -4.57
CA ALA A 434 -2.24 -8.67 -4.51
C ALA A 434 -2.83 -10.10 -4.58
N VAL A 435 -1.98 -11.08 -4.84
CA VAL A 435 -2.31 -12.51 -4.76
C VAL A 435 -1.25 -13.21 -3.90
N CYS A 436 -1.69 -14.08 -2.98
CA CYS A 436 -0.81 -14.98 -2.27
C CYS A 436 -1.24 -16.44 -2.51
N ILE A 437 -0.29 -17.29 -2.89
CA ILE A 437 -0.54 -18.70 -3.22
C ILE A 437 -0.02 -19.58 -2.10
N ASN A 438 -0.86 -20.51 -1.64
CA ASN A 438 -0.56 -21.51 -0.62
C ASN A 438 -0.13 -20.94 0.75
N ASP A 439 -0.37 -19.64 1.00
CA ASP A 439 -0.22 -19.01 2.30
C ASP A 439 -1.17 -17.82 2.45
N THR A 440 -1.14 -17.15 3.61
CA THR A 440 -1.90 -15.93 3.86
C THR A 440 -1.00 -14.88 4.51
N VAL A 441 -1.30 -13.61 4.27
CA VAL A 441 -0.62 -12.43 4.86
C VAL A 441 0.83 -12.24 4.41
N LEU A 442 1.63 -13.30 4.28
CA LEU A 442 3.09 -13.23 4.08
C LEU A 442 3.56 -12.45 2.84
N GLN A 443 2.71 -12.24 1.83
CA GLN A 443 3.10 -11.43 0.66
C GLN A 443 3.48 -9.99 1.05
N TYR A 444 2.97 -9.51 2.20
CA TYR A 444 3.20 -8.14 2.63
C TYR A 444 4.62 -7.91 3.21
N VAL A 445 5.31 -8.96 3.67
CA VAL A 445 6.68 -8.83 4.21
C VAL A 445 7.76 -8.83 3.11
N VAL A 446 7.37 -8.95 1.84
CA VAL A 446 8.31 -8.96 0.72
C VAL A 446 8.48 -7.52 0.19
N GLU A 447 9.58 -6.86 0.55
CA GLU A 447 9.84 -5.44 0.28
C GLU A 447 9.91 -5.08 -1.22
N THR A 448 10.13 -6.09 -2.07
CA THR A 448 10.20 -5.91 -3.53
C THR A 448 8.85 -6.03 -4.24
N LEU A 449 7.79 -6.41 -3.52
CA LEU A 449 6.44 -6.45 -4.06
C LEU A 449 5.71 -5.14 -3.77
N PRO A 450 4.94 -4.60 -4.74
CA PRO A 450 4.05 -3.48 -4.46
C PRO A 450 2.92 -3.93 -3.55
N PHE A 451 2.63 -3.14 -2.51
CA PHE A 451 1.44 -3.30 -1.71
C PHE A 451 0.46 -2.16 -2.01
N GLY A 452 -0.73 -2.49 -2.45
CA GLY A 452 -1.75 -1.51 -2.79
C GLY A 452 -3.00 -2.14 -3.39
N GLY A 453 -4.11 -1.42 -3.28
CA GLY A 453 -5.41 -1.86 -3.75
C GLY A 453 -5.74 -1.45 -5.19
N VAL A 454 -6.89 -1.90 -5.68
CA VAL A 454 -7.45 -1.56 -6.98
C VAL A 454 -8.97 -1.34 -6.89
N GLY A 455 -9.48 -0.26 -7.44
CA GLY A 455 -10.90 0.09 -7.33
C GLY A 455 -11.27 0.46 -5.89
N ASN A 456 -12.25 -0.22 -5.29
CA ASN A 456 -12.69 0.05 -3.92
C ASN A 456 -11.69 -0.38 -2.83
N SER A 457 -10.69 -1.21 -3.15
CA SER A 457 -9.63 -1.55 -2.21
C SER A 457 -8.48 -0.55 -2.17
N GLY A 458 -8.44 0.42 -3.09
CA GLY A 458 -7.45 1.50 -3.02
C GLY A 458 -6.96 2.01 -4.36
N MET A 459 -5.96 2.90 -4.29
CA MET A 459 -5.21 3.43 -5.44
C MET A 459 -3.79 3.79 -4.99
N GLY A 460 -2.83 3.55 -5.88
CA GLY A 460 -1.40 3.66 -5.58
C GLY A 460 -0.85 2.38 -4.99
N ALA A 461 0.42 2.41 -4.59
CA ALA A 461 1.10 1.30 -3.94
C ALA A 461 2.28 1.81 -3.13
N TYR A 462 2.73 1.04 -2.14
CA TYR A 462 3.89 1.34 -1.32
C TYR A 462 4.68 0.06 -0.97
N HIS A 463 5.57 0.04 -0.05
CA HIS A 463 6.63 -0.88 0.34
C HIS A 463 7.93 -0.68 -0.43
N GLY A 464 9.05 -0.65 0.28
CA GLY A 464 10.38 -0.51 -0.27
C GLY A 464 10.49 0.64 -1.28
N LYS A 465 10.96 0.31 -2.48
CA LYS A 465 11.10 1.29 -3.56
C LYS A 465 9.77 1.94 -3.98
N TYR A 466 8.66 1.22 -3.89
CA TYR A 466 7.35 1.79 -4.24
C TYR A 466 6.95 2.91 -3.29
N THR A 467 7.30 2.81 -1.99
CA THR A 467 7.06 3.91 -1.04
C THR A 467 7.86 5.15 -1.44
N TYR A 468 9.15 5.00 -1.77
CA TYR A 468 9.98 6.09 -2.27
C TYR A 468 9.40 6.72 -3.54
N ASP A 469 9.04 5.90 -4.53
CA ASP A 469 8.46 6.35 -5.80
C ASP A 469 7.10 7.06 -5.62
N THR A 470 6.29 6.64 -4.65
CA THR A 470 5.00 7.25 -4.30
C THR A 470 5.16 8.69 -3.84
N PHE A 471 6.22 9.01 -3.11
CA PHE A 471 6.48 10.36 -2.61
C PHE A 471 7.43 11.19 -3.49
N THR A 472 7.68 10.75 -4.73
CA THR A 472 8.53 11.45 -5.70
C THR A 472 7.83 11.71 -7.03
N HIS A 473 7.98 12.94 -7.54
CA HIS A 473 7.64 13.28 -8.91
C HIS A 473 8.80 12.94 -9.85
N LYS A 474 8.53 12.19 -10.92
CA LYS A 474 9.52 11.84 -11.96
C LYS A 474 9.54 12.92 -13.04
N LYS A 475 10.49 13.88 -12.92
CA LYS A 475 10.63 14.97 -13.86
C LYS A 475 11.50 14.57 -15.04
N GLY A 476 10.91 14.55 -16.26
CA GLY A 476 11.66 14.36 -17.51
C GLY A 476 12.52 15.58 -17.84
N CYS A 477 13.81 15.37 -18.08
CA CYS A 477 14.75 16.40 -18.44
C CYS A 477 15.41 16.07 -19.79
N LEU A 478 15.30 16.97 -20.76
CA LEU A 478 16.05 16.94 -22.00
C LEU A 478 17.08 18.07 -21.97
N ILE A 479 18.35 17.69 -21.90
CA ILE A 479 19.47 18.64 -21.91
C ILE A 479 20.11 18.60 -23.29
N ARG A 480 19.87 19.65 -24.05
CA ARG A 480 20.42 19.77 -25.41
C ARG A 480 21.83 20.34 -25.37
N ASN A 481 22.64 19.84 -26.28
CA ASN A 481 24.01 20.33 -26.49
C ASN A 481 24.03 21.29 -27.70
N TYR A 482 24.75 22.42 -27.59
CA TYR A 482 25.00 23.35 -28.70
C TYR A 482 26.16 22.91 -29.62
N ASN A 483 26.42 21.59 -29.70
CA ASN A 483 27.37 21.02 -30.62
C ASN A 483 26.99 21.34 -32.06
N LYS A 484 27.99 21.76 -32.89
CA LYS A 484 27.78 22.17 -34.30
C LYS A 484 27.07 21.07 -35.13
N ILE A 485 27.36 19.79 -34.88
CA ILE A 485 26.76 18.66 -35.60
C ILE A 485 25.29 18.49 -35.16
N ALA A 486 25.01 18.57 -33.85
CA ALA A 486 23.65 18.52 -33.33
C ALA A 486 22.80 19.67 -33.87
N GLU A 487 23.33 20.89 -33.94
CA GLU A 487 22.62 22.05 -34.48
C GLU A 487 22.42 21.95 -35.99
N MET A 488 23.38 21.39 -36.74
CA MET A 488 23.24 21.14 -38.17
C MET A 488 22.08 20.20 -38.48
N LEU A 489 21.86 19.18 -37.66
CA LEU A 489 20.71 18.29 -37.77
C LEU A 489 19.42 18.97 -37.28
N ALA A 490 19.48 19.67 -36.17
CA ALA A 490 18.36 20.33 -35.54
C ALA A 490 17.77 21.47 -36.36
N LYS A 491 18.60 22.21 -37.15
CA LYS A 491 18.12 23.31 -38.01
C LYS A 491 17.06 22.88 -39.02
N ASN A 492 17.00 21.59 -39.38
CA ASN A 492 15.97 21.09 -40.31
C ASN A 492 14.53 21.18 -39.79
N ARG A 493 14.35 21.39 -38.47
CA ARG A 493 13.01 21.62 -37.84
C ARG A 493 12.53 23.08 -38.00
N PHE A 494 13.42 24.01 -38.43
CA PHE A 494 13.08 25.42 -38.53
C PHE A 494 12.60 25.79 -39.92
N PRO A 495 11.69 26.81 -40.07
CA PRO A 495 11.34 27.37 -41.38
C PRO A 495 12.57 27.92 -42.12
N PRO A 496 12.50 28.03 -43.44
CA PRO A 496 11.41 27.58 -44.33
C PRO A 496 11.35 26.04 -44.40
N TYR A 497 10.17 25.50 -44.41
CA TYR A 497 9.92 24.05 -44.51
C TYR A 497 10.11 23.56 -45.95
N SER A 498 10.55 22.31 -46.12
CA SER A 498 10.68 21.66 -47.42
C SER A 498 10.50 20.13 -47.25
N ASP A 499 10.11 19.46 -48.35
CA ASP A 499 9.93 18.00 -48.38
C ASP A 499 11.24 17.27 -48.04
N LYS A 500 12.39 17.81 -48.42
CA LYS A 500 13.70 17.26 -48.08
C LYS A 500 13.97 17.29 -46.57
N LYS A 501 13.64 18.41 -45.92
CA LYS A 501 13.71 18.51 -44.43
C LYS A 501 12.76 17.56 -43.75
N LEU A 502 11.52 17.44 -44.27
CA LEU A 502 10.52 16.53 -43.74
C LEU A 502 10.95 15.08 -43.85
N MET A 503 11.51 14.67 -45.00
CA MET A 503 12.03 13.31 -45.21
C MET A 503 13.16 12.97 -44.19
N LEU A 504 14.12 13.89 -44.00
CA LEU A 504 15.20 13.72 -43.03
C LEU A 504 14.65 13.60 -41.59
N LEU A 505 13.71 14.47 -41.21
CA LEU A 505 13.11 14.42 -39.86
C LEU A 505 12.30 13.12 -39.65
N ARG A 506 11.55 12.67 -40.64
CA ARG A 506 10.86 11.36 -40.57
C ARG A 506 11.85 10.24 -40.32
N HIS A 507 12.96 10.20 -41.02
CA HIS A 507 13.98 9.17 -40.84
C HIS A 507 14.65 9.22 -39.45
N LEU A 508 14.88 10.43 -38.89
CA LEU A 508 15.45 10.60 -37.55
C LEU A 508 14.46 10.25 -36.43
N LEU A 509 13.16 10.50 -36.66
CA LEU A 509 12.08 10.23 -35.71
C LEU A 509 11.50 8.82 -35.83
N GLU A 510 11.83 8.11 -36.91
CA GLU A 510 11.34 6.75 -37.15
C GLU A 510 11.77 5.83 -36.00
N LYS A 511 10.77 5.19 -35.36
CA LYS A 511 11.03 4.16 -34.37
C LYS A 511 11.49 2.90 -35.10
N ARG A 512 12.77 2.61 -35.01
CA ARG A 512 13.32 1.35 -35.53
C ARG A 512 13.16 0.29 -34.43
N SER A 513 12.56 -0.85 -34.79
CA SER A 513 12.71 -2.07 -33.99
C SER A 513 14.21 -2.37 -33.94
N GLY A 514 14.78 -2.44 -32.73
CA GLY A 514 16.21 -2.68 -32.56
C GLY A 514 16.64 -3.91 -33.35
N ILE A 515 17.82 -3.87 -33.96
CA ILE A 515 18.38 -5.04 -34.63
C ILE A 515 18.47 -6.17 -33.58
N PRO A 516 17.81 -7.33 -33.82
CA PRO A 516 17.89 -8.43 -32.88
C PRO A 516 19.37 -8.78 -32.62
N GLY A 517 19.76 -8.80 -31.37
CA GLY A 517 21.14 -9.15 -30.99
C GLY A 517 22.11 -7.97 -30.86
N ILE A 518 21.78 -6.71 -31.25
CA ILE A 518 22.68 -5.55 -31.14
C ILE A 518 23.14 -5.29 -29.69
N LYS A 519 22.34 -5.66 -28.70
CA LYS A 519 22.70 -5.58 -27.29
C LYS A 519 23.90 -6.47 -26.92
N TYR A 520 24.20 -7.49 -27.73
CA TYR A 520 25.35 -8.36 -27.52
C TYR A 520 26.61 -7.87 -28.25
N LEU A 521 26.48 -6.85 -29.10
CA LEU A 521 27.64 -6.30 -29.87
C LEU A 521 28.81 -5.88 -28.97
N PRO A 522 28.61 -5.20 -27.81
CA PRO A 522 29.74 -4.87 -26.92
C PRO A 522 30.44 -6.14 -26.39
N TYR A 523 29.71 -7.18 -26.08
CA TYR A 523 30.29 -8.44 -25.61
C TYR A 523 31.04 -9.19 -26.69
N ILE A 524 30.53 -9.16 -27.93
CA ILE A 524 31.19 -9.74 -29.10
C ILE A 524 32.50 -8.99 -29.39
N LEU A 525 32.48 -7.64 -29.30
CA LEU A 525 33.67 -6.82 -29.49
C LEU A 525 34.69 -7.07 -28.38
N MET A 526 34.30 -7.14 -27.11
CA MET A 526 35.21 -7.48 -26.01
C MET A 526 35.82 -8.86 -26.17
N PHE A 527 34.99 -9.85 -26.56
CA PHE A 527 35.49 -11.20 -26.85
C PHE A 527 36.50 -11.20 -28.00
N GLY A 528 36.20 -10.51 -29.10
CA GLY A 528 37.09 -10.34 -30.23
C GLY A 528 38.42 -9.68 -29.85
N LEU A 529 38.37 -8.63 -29.03
CA LEU A 529 39.58 -7.97 -28.50
C LEU A 529 40.39 -8.91 -27.59
N GLY A 530 39.74 -9.71 -26.76
CA GLY A 530 40.39 -10.71 -25.92
C GLY A 530 41.09 -11.80 -26.74
N VAL A 531 40.47 -12.28 -27.82
CA VAL A 531 41.08 -13.23 -28.76
C VAL A 531 42.29 -12.62 -29.44
N LEU A 532 42.18 -11.39 -29.94
CA LEU A 532 43.30 -10.68 -30.58
C LEU A 532 44.46 -10.46 -29.62
N ALA A 533 44.19 -10.06 -28.37
CA ALA A 533 45.22 -9.89 -27.34
C ALA A 533 45.92 -11.23 -27.02
N THR A 534 45.16 -12.34 -26.97
CA THR A 534 45.72 -13.69 -26.73
C THR A 534 46.63 -14.12 -27.90
N ILE A 535 46.18 -13.88 -29.13
CA ILE A 535 47.00 -14.17 -30.33
C ILE A 535 48.29 -13.33 -30.33
N GLY A 536 48.16 -12.02 -30.07
CA GLY A 536 49.30 -11.12 -29.98
C GLY A 536 50.31 -11.56 -28.90
N LEU A 537 49.82 -11.92 -27.71
CA LEU A 537 50.67 -12.43 -26.64
C LEU A 537 51.39 -13.74 -27.02
N LYS A 538 50.69 -14.68 -27.67
CA LYS A 538 51.30 -15.92 -28.18
C LYS A 538 52.38 -15.67 -29.25
N THR A 539 52.18 -14.65 -30.11
CA THR A 539 53.17 -14.28 -31.14
C THR A 539 54.44 -13.73 -30.49
N VAL A 540 54.25 -12.78 -29.55
CA VAL A 540 55.41 -12.18 -28.81
C VAL A 540 56.17 -13.24 -28.00
N LEU A 541 55.46 -14.14 -27.32
CA LEU A 541 56.10 -15.25 -26.57
C LEU A 541 56.81 -16.25 -27.47
N LYS A 542 56.34 -16.43 -28.70
CA LYS A 542 57.03 -17.27 -29.68
C LYS A 542 58.30 -16.63 -30.20
N ASP A 543 58.30 -15.34 -30.46
CA ASP A 543 59.47 -14.58 -30.89
C ASP A 543 60.54 -14.55 -29.79
N ILE A 544 60.16 -14.37 -28.52
CA ILE A 544 61.10 -14.42 -27.37
C ILE A 544 61.76 -15.79 -27.24
N ASN A 545 60.99 -16.89 -27.45
CA ASN A 545 61.55 -18.26 -27.39
C ASN A 545 62.40 -18.65 -28.62
N MET A 546 62.43 -17.86 -29.71
CA MET A 546 63.30 -18.08 -30.87
C MET A 546 64.61 -17.35 -30.78
N ASP A 547 64.71 -16.28 -29.93
CA ASP A 547 65.97 -15.54 -29.70
C ASP A 547 66.85 -16.22 -28.62
N ASP A 548 66.36 -17.23 -27.90
CA ASP A 548 67.12 -18.00 -26.89
C ASP A 548 67.68 -19.35 -27.44
N GLN A 549 67.63 -19.60 -28.76
CA GLN A 549 68.27 -20.74 -29.42
C GLN A 549 69.39 -20.26 -30.40
#